data_bbfe47746e05d4c7a486dc9847966c74
#
_entry.id   bbfe47746e05d4c7a486dc9847966c74
#
_cell.length_a   1.000
_cell.length_b   1.000
_cell.length_c   1.000
_cell.angle_alpha   90.00
_cell.angle_beta   90.00
_cell.angle_gamma   90.00
#
_symmetry.space_group_name_H-M   'P 1'
#
loop_
_entity.id
_entity.type
_entity.pdbx_description
1 polymer ?
#
loop_
_entity_poly.entity_id
_entity_poly.type
_entity_poly.pdbx_seq_one_letter_code
_entity_poly.pdbx_strand_id
1 'polypeptide(L)'
;MVKMYIMGNYTEKAFQGFLKDPSSDRKAVVEKLVQGVGGKMHTMDIVRGSYDFCVVAELPSFDDFAAVKLLVESTGAVKNLSSLEAIDFTKATTKASKMSYKAPGQ
;
A
#
# COMPACT_ATOMS: atom_id res chain seq x y z
N MET A 1 -14.73 -2.90 0.97
CA MET A 1 -13.34 -2.82 0.48
C MET A 1 -12.78 -1.43 0.72
N VAL A 2 -11.53 -1.37 1.11
CA VAL A 2 -10.82 -0.11 1.31
C VAL A 2 -9.86 0.07 0.13
N LYS A 3 -9.96 1.18 -0.59
CA LYS A 3 -9.03 1.51 -1.68
C LYS A 3 -7.80 2.18 -1.11
N MET A 4 -6.64 1.62 -1.43
CA MET A 4 -5.35 2.08 -0.91
C MET A 4 -4.36 2.36 -2.03
N TYR A 5 -3.53 3.36 -1.79
CA TYR A 5 -2.35 3.68 -2.59
C TYR A 5 -1.16 3.25 -1.76
N ILE A 6 -0.48 2.18 -2.19
CA ILE A 6 0.57 1.53 -1.41
C ILE A 6 1.91 1.79 -2.07
N MET A 7 2.87 2.30 -1.30
CA MET A 7 4.20 2.63 -1.77
C MET A 7 5.23 1.97 -0.86
N GLY A 8 6.40 1.72 -1.41
CA GLY A 8 7.50 1.17 -0.62
C GLY A 8 8.82 1.23 -1.35
N ASN A 9 9.84 0.77 -0.66
CA ASN A 9 11.19 0.70 -1.19
C ASN A 9 11.68 -0.73 -1.20
N TYR A 10 12.48 -1.06 -2.21
CA TYR A 10 13.22 -2.31 -2.25
C TYR A 10 14.52 -2.15 -1.46
N THR A 11 14.98 -3.25 -0.90
CA THR A 11 16.27 -3.31 -0.21
C THR A 11 17.37 -3.71 -1.18
N GLU A 12 18.63 -3.66 -0.71
CA GLU A 12 19.77 -4.16 -1.48
C GLU A 12 19.57 -5.63 -1.88
N LYS A 13 19.00 -6.43 -0.99
CA LYS A 13 18.70 -7.83 -1.26
C LYS A 13 17.77 -7.99 -2.45
N ALA A 14 16.72 -7.17 -2.52
CA ALA A 14 15.79 -7.19 -3.64
C ALA A 14 16.47 -6.76 -4.94
N PHE A 15 17.23 -5.68 -4.92
CA PHE A 15 17.95 -5.22 -6.10
C PHE A 15 18.93 -6.28 -6.61
N GLN A 16 19.64 -6.96 -5.72
CA GLN A 16 20.52 -8.06 -6.11
C GLN A 16 19.74 -9.18 -6.80
N GLY A 17 18.55 -9.51 -6.29
CA GLY A 17 17.69 -10.50 -6.90
C GLY A 17 17.22 -10.10 -8.29
N PHE A 18 16.85 -8.83 -8.48
CA PHE A 18 16.44 -8.32 -9.79
C PHE A 18 17.57 -8.35 -10.81
N LEU A 19 18.78 -8.07 -10.38
CA LEU A 19 19.95 -8.13 -11.28
C LEU A 19 20.28 -9.56 -11.66
N LYS A 20 19.99 -10.54 -10.81
CA LYS A 20 20.18 -11.97 -11.14
C LYS A 20 19.08 -12.47 -12.07
N ASP A 21 17.86 -11.94 -11.94
CA ASP A 21 16.70 -12.34 -12.75
C ASP A 21 15.96 -11.08 -13.20
N PRO A 22 16.45 -10.40 -14.25
CA PRO A 22 15.80 -9.18 -14.75
C PRO A 22 14.41 -9.39 -15.33
N SER A 23 14.02 -10.63 -15.60
CA SER A 23 12.71 -10.97 -16.14
C SER A 23 11.66 -11.23 -15.05
N SER A 24 11.99 -11.03 -13.77
CA SER A 24 11.06 -11.22 -12.66
C SER A 24 9.81 -10.37 -12.84
N ASP A 25 8.66 -11.02 -12.83
CA ASP A 25 7.36 -10.33 -12.94
C ASP A 25 6.83 -9.95 -11.56
N ARG A 26 7.21 -8.78 -11.09
CA ARG A 26 6.82 -8.31 -9.75
C ARG A 26 5.32 -8.01 -9.67
N LYS A 27 4.73 -7.56 -10.77
CA LYS A 27 3.30 -7.27 -10.81
C LYS A 27 2.48 -8.54 -10.55
N ALA A 28 2.83 -9.64 -11.21
CA ALA A 28 2.12 -10.91 -11.03
C ALA A 28 2.24 -11.41 -9.58
N VAL A 29 3.42 -11.28 -8.98
CA VAL A 29 3.67 -11.71 -7.59
C VAL A 29 2.81 -10.89 -6.63
N VAL A 30 2.78 -9.58 -6.79
CA VAL A 30 2.00 -8.69 -5.91
C VAL A 30 0.51 -8.89 -6.10
N GLU A 31 0.07 -9.13 -7.34
CA GLU A 31 -1.35 -9.42 -7.62
C GLU A 31 -1.81 -10.68 -6.88
N LYS A 32 -1.01 -11.74 -6.89
CA LYS A 32 -1.32 -12.96 -6.14
C LYS A 32 -1.39 -12.70 -4.63
N LEU A 33 -0.49 -11.88 -4.13
CA LEU A 33 -0.44 -11.53 -2.70
C LEU A 33 -1.73 -10.80 -2.30
N VAL A 34 -2.14 -9.81 -3.09
CA VAL A 34 -3.37 -9.05 -2.83
C VAL A 34 -4.59 -9.95 -2.92
N GLN A 35 -4.66 -10.83 -3.91
CA GLN A 35 -5.74 -11.81 -4.04
C GLN A 35 -5.78 -12.75 -2.85
N GLY A 36 -4.62 -13.10 -2.30
CA GLY A 36 -4.51 -14.00 -1.15
C GLY A 36 -5.19 -13.50 0.12
N VAL A 37 -5.36 -12.19 0.26
CA VAL A 37 -6.12 -11.59 1.38
C VAL A 37 -7.54 -11.19 0.97
N GLY A 38 -8.00 -11.61 -0.21
CA GLY A 38 -9.34 -11.29 -0.69
C GLY A 38 -9.45 -9.93 -1.33
N GLY A 39 -8.34 -9.31 -1.70
CA GLY A 39 -8.31 -8.00 -2.33
C GLY A 39 -8.23 -8.07 -3.85
N LYS A 40 -8.15 -6.88 -4.45
CA LYS A 40 -8.03 -6.71 -5.90
C LYS A 40 -6.98 -5.64 -6.18
N MET A 41 -5.99 -5.99 -7.01
CA MET A 41 -5.00 -5.02 -7.47
C MET A 41 -5.52 -4.34 -8.74
N HIS A 42 -5.51 -3.01 -8.75
CA HIS A 42 -5.89 -2.23 -9.93
C HIS A 42 -4.69 -1.95 -10.82
N THR A 43 -3.63 -1.41 -10.23
CA THR A 43 -2.40 -1.06 -10.95
C THR A 43 -1.18 -1.29 -10.06
N MET A 44 -0.05 -1.50 -10.71
CA MET A 44 1.24 -1.47 -10.07
C MET A 44 2.26 -0.87 -11.04
N ASP A 45 2.99 0.12 -10.58
CA ASP A 45 4.08 0.73 -11.31
C ASP A 45 5.37 0.65 -10.50
N ILE A 46 6.47 0.33 -11.18
CA ILE A 46 7.80 0.55 -10.63
C ILE A 46 8.12 2.00 -10.96
N VAL A 47 8.51 2.76 -9.94
CA VAL A 47 8.69 4.20 -10.06
C VAL A 47 10.10 4.60 -9.64
N ARG A 48 10.43 5.83 -9.91
CA ARG A 48 11.70 6.44 -9.51
C ARG A 48 11.41 7.70 -8.70
N GLY A 49 12.01 7.80 -7.53
CA GLY A 49 11.81 8.93 -6.62
C GLY A 49 11.98 8.48 -5.18
N SER A 50 11.15 9.00 -4.30
CA SER A 50 11.19 8.65 -2.88
C SER A 50 10.82 7.19 -2.63
N TYR A 51 10.06 6.59 -3.53
CA TYR A 51 9.66 5.19 -3.46
C TYR A 51 10.07 4.47 -4.73
N ASP A 52 10.10 3.15 -4.67
CA ASP A 52 10.50 2.31 -5.80
C ASP A 52 9.32 1.67 -6.51
N PHE A 53 8.19 1.57 -5.84
CA PHE A 53 6.95 1.06 -6.46
C PHE A 53 5.72 1.74 -5.87
N CYS A 54 4.65 1.73 -6.65
CA CYS A 54 3.35 2.25 -6.27
C CYS A 54 2.26 1.28 -6.74
N VAL A 55 1.40 0.88 -5.82
CA VAL A 55 0.31 -0.06 -6.09
C VAL A 55 -1.00 0.61 -5.72
N VAL A 56 -2.01 0.47 -6.60
CA VAL A 56 -3.38 0.84 -6.27
C VAL A 56 -4.17 -0.45 -6.14
N ALA A 57 -4.74 -0.67 -4.97
CA ALA A 57 -5.44 -1.90 -4.66
C ALA A 57 -6.63 -1.64 -3.74
N GLU A 58 -7.58 -2.57 -3.76
CA GLU A 58 -8.67 -2.62 -2.78
C GLU A 58 -8.46 -3.83 -1.90
N LEU A 59 -8.48 -3.62 -0.60
CA LEU A 59 -8.34 -4.66 0.41
C LEU A 59 -9.59 -4.69 1.29
N PRO A 60 -9.96 -5.86 1.87
CA PRO A 60 -11.15 -5.93 2.71
C PRO A 60 -11.06 -5.06 3.96
N SER A 61 -9.86 -4.91 4.53
CA SER A 61 -9.68 -4.14 5.77
C SER A 61 -8.23 -3.67 5.92
N PHE A 62 -8.00 -2.79 6.89
CA PHE A 62 -6.65 -2.38 7.28
C PHE A 62 -5.84 -3.52 7.87
N ASP A 63 -6.50 -4.46 8.56
CA ASP A 63 -5.80 -5.62 9.12
C ASP A 63 -5.20 -6.49 8.00
N ASP A 64 -5.87 -6.58 6.86
CA ASP A 64 -5.33 -7.29 5.70
C ASP A 64 -4.08 -6.59 5.16
N PHE A 65 -4.09 -5.26 5.10
CA PHE A 65 -2.89 -4.51 4.73
C PHE A 65 -1.76 -4.73 5.74
N ALA A 66 -2.07 -4.72 7.04
CA ALA A 66 -1.08 -4.98 8.08
C ALA A 66 -0.46 -6.37 7.92
N ALA A 67 -1.27 -7.38 7.60
CA ALA A 67 -0.78 -8.72 7.35
C ALA A 67 0.16 -8.77 6.14
N VAL A 68 -0.20 -8.11 5.05
CA VAL A 68 0.65 -8.00 3.86
C VAL A 68 1.97 -7.31 4.22
N LYS A 69 1.91 -6.19 4.93
CA LYS A 69 3.09 -5.44 5.33
C LYS A 69 4.03 -6.29 6.18
N LEU A 70 3.51 -6.97 7.20
CA LEU A 70 4.32 -7.83 8.06
C LEU A 70 5.00 -8.93 7.27
N LEU A 71 4.25 -9.59 6.40
CA LEU A 71 4.79 -10.67 5.59
C LEU A 71 5.90 -10.19 4.66
N VAL A 72 5.61 -9.14 3.90
CA VAL A 72 6.51 -8.65 2.85
C VAL A 72 7.77 -8.05 3.47
N GLU A 73 7.65 -7.25 4.52
CA GLU A 73 8.81 -6.66 5.18
C GLU A 73 9.64 -7.71 5.93
N SER A 74 9.02 -8.79 6.41
CA SER A 74 9.74 -9.87 7.08
C SER A 74 10.73 -10.61 6.18
N THR A 75 10.53 -10.55 4.86
CA THR A 75 11.45 -11.20 3.90
C THR A 75 12.78 -10.46 3.75
N GLY A 76 12.84 -9.20 4.16
CA GLY A 76 14.00 -8.34 3.96
C GLY A 76 14.12 -7.78 2.55
N ALA A 77 13.14 -7.99 1.68
CA ALA A 77 13.16 -7.49 0.31
C ALA A 77 12.53 -6.11 0.15
N VAL A 78 11.62 -5.76 1.05
CA VAL A 78 10.88 -4.50 1.02
C VAL A 78 10.98 -3.81 2.37
N LYS A 79 11.06 -2.49 2.35
CA LYS A 79 11.08 -1.64 3.53
C LYS A 79 10.23 -0.39 3.30
N ASN A 80 9.89 0.30 4.37
CA ASN A 80 9.13 1.56 4.32
C ASN A 80 7.81 1.43 3.58
N LEU A 81 7.13 0.29 3.72
CA LEU A 81 5.83 0.07 3.11
C LEU A 81 4.81 0.99 3.77
N SER A 82 4.24 1.90 2.98
CA SER A 82 3.31 2.93 3.43
C SER A 82 2.03 2.85 2.62
N SER A 83 0.95 3.36 3.17
CA SER A 83 -0.31 3.42 2.44
C SER A 83 -1.02 4.75 2.65
N LEU A 84 -1.72 5.18 1.61
CA LEU A 84 -2.70 6.25 1.67
C LEU A 84 -4.06 5.61 1.42
N GLU A 85 -5.04 5.99 2.20
CA GLU A 85 -6.39 5.48 2.09
C GLU A 85 -7.25 6.47 1.31
N ALA A 86 -8.00 5.99 0.33
CA ALA A 86 -9.01 6.80 -0.31
C ALA A 86 -10.21 6.92 0.64
N ILE A 87 -10.73 8.12 0.80
CA ILE A 87 -11.89 8.36 1.65
C ILE A 87 -13.05 8.88 0.82
N ASP A 88 -14.28 8.70 1.33
CA ASP A 88 -15.47 9.37 0.82
C ASP A 88 -15.53 10.75 1.48
N PHE A 89 -15.09 11.78 0.74
CA PHE A 89 -14.98 13.14 1.26
C PHE A 89 -16.34 13.69 1.71
N THR A 90 -17.39 13.45 0.92
CA THR A 90 -18.74 13.91 1.26
C THR A 90 -19.25 13.28 2.55
N LYS A 91 -19.03 11.96 2.69
CA LYS A 91 -19.42 11.24 3.90
C LYS A 91 -18.66 11.76 5.12
N ALA A 92 -17.35 11.96 4.98
CA ALA A 92 -16.52 12.46 6.07
C ALA A 92 -16.91 13.89 6.48
N THR A 93 -17.11 14.78 5.51
CA THR A 93 -17.50 16.16 5.78
C THR A 93 -18.90 16.25 6.39
N THR A 94 -19.82 15.41 5.95
CA THR A 94 -21.17 15.34 6.54
C THR A 94 -21.12 14.96 8.00
N LYS A 95 -20.30 13.96 8.35
CA LYS A 95 -20.10 13.58 9.76
C LYS A 95 -19.44 14.71 10.55
N ALA A 96 -18.37 15.28 10.00
CA ALA A 96 -17.63 16.35 10.67
C ALA A 96 -18.49 17.58 10.93
N SER A 97 -19.41 17.92 10.01
CA SER A 97 -20.28 19.08 10.15
C SER A 97 -21.23 18.99 11.35
N LYS A 98 -21.45 17.77 11.85
CA LYS A 98 -22.30 17.51 13.00
C LYS A 98 -21.53 17.42 14.33
N MET A 99 -20.21 17.55 14.27
CA MET A 99 -19.33 17.47 15.43
C MET A 99 -18.98 18.86 15.91
N SER A 100 -18.62 18.96 17.19
CA SER A 100 -18.12 20.19 17.78
C SER A 100 -16.69 20.00 18.25
N TYR A 101 -15.86 20.99 17.98
CA TYR A 101 -14.51 21.04 18.46
C TYR A 101 -14.10 22.46 18.76
N LYS A 102 -13.55 22.69 19.94
CA LYS A 102 -13.05 24.00 20.33
C LYS A 102 -11.53 24.01 20.17
N ALA A 103 -11.04 24.84 19.25
CA ALA A 103 -9.61 24.94 19.00
C ALA A 103 -8.88 25.51 20.22
N PRO A 104 -7.58 25.14 20.42
CA PRO A 104 -6.80 25.74 21.50
C PRO A 104 -6.80 27.27 21.42
N GLY A 105 -7.06 27.92 22.56
CA GLY A 105 -7.08 29.40 22.63
C GLY A 105 -8.36 30.07 22.21
N GLN A 106 -9.40 29.30 21.93
CA GLN A 106 -10.70 29.84 21.55
C GLN A 106 -11.78 29.62 22.59
#